data_59bc3bf4fc557d91d820890a899497cc
#
_entry.id   59bc3bf4fc557d91d820890a899497cc
#
_cell.length_a   1.000
_cell.length_b   1.000
_cell.length_c   1.000
_cell.angle_alpha   90.00
_cell.angle_beta   90.00
_cell.angle_gamma   90.00
#
_symmetry.space_group_name_H-M   'P 1'
#
loop_
_entity.id
_entity.type
_entity.pdbx_description
1 polymer ?
#
loop_
_entity_poly.entity_id
_entity_poly.type
_entity_poly.pdbx_seq_one_letter_code
_entity_poly.pdbx_strand_id
1 'polypeptide(L)'
;MGKIKTIHTSRTMMFAELEKVMDYSDDGDNFLESLGQNVTGKKSSSGVEKTANYLKRLYGFDMNYHQFKAFRYFWKFSDSQDKKLLAFTYAINHDDLLAESIQVLQTVKQGEKVEIALFEDVIEKYHPNQYSVNTRKSMAQNIASSWKQAGFIEGKVKNIRRQPEINFRVACFAFLMAYLKGDRGDYIWNSTSVKALCLYESKLRELAVESTKRDLMQYQYAGSVTAIAFNNLLNKIEINAI
;
A
#
# COMPACT_ATOMS: atom_id res chain seq x y z
N MET A 1 -1.54 -26.04 -1.13
CA MET A 1 -1.11 -24.64 -1.34
C MET A 1 -2.34 -23.75 -1.28
N GLY A 2 -2.36 -22.72 -0.43
CA GLY A 2 -3.48 -21.77 -0.35
C GLY A 2 -3.61 -20.96 -1.66
N LYS A 3 -4.83 -20.52 -1.98
CA LYS A 3 -5.08 -19.65 -3.13
C LYS A 3 -4.45 -18.29 -2.86
N ILE A 4 -3.55 -17.84 -3.75
CA ILE A 4 -2.89 -16.54 -3.65
C ILE A 4 -3.92 -15.40 -3.68
N LYS A 5 -3.80 -14.45 -2.77
CA LYS A 5 -4.66 -13.27 -2.71
C LYS A 5 -4.02 -12.14 -3.50
N THR A 6 -4.45 -11.95 -4.74
CA THR A 6 -3.92 -10.88 -5.60
C THR A 6 -4.94 -10.43 -6.64
N ILE A 7 -4.85 -9.16 -7.07
CA ILE A 7 -5.50 -8.64 -8.27
C ILE A 7 -4.49 -8.42 -9.41
N HIS A 8 -3.18 -8.50 -9.13
CA HIS A 8 -2.13 -8.19 -10.09
C HIS A 8 -2.01 -9.20 -11.24
N THR A 9 -2.74 -10.30 -11.18
CA THR A 9 -2.96 -11.15 -12.36
C THR A 9 -3.67 -10.41 -13.51
N SER A 10 -4.43 -9.35 -13.23
CA SER A 10 -5.29 -8.67 -14.21
C SER A 10 -5.30 -7.15 -14.09
N ARG A 11 -4.89 -6.58 -12.97
CA ARG A 11 -4.98 -5.14 -12.69
C ARG A 11 -3.76 -4.66 -11.89
N THR A 12 -3.58 -3.35 -11.91
CA THR A 12 -2.64 -2.63 -11.04
C THR A 12 -3.32 -2.29 -9.70
N MET A 13 -2.70 -1.46 -8.84
CA MET A 13 -3.36 -0.95 -7.63
C MET A 13 -4.53 0.01 -7.91
N MET A 14 -4.76 0.39 -9.17
CA MET A 14 -5.94 1.14 -9.64
C MET A 14 -6.14 2.48 -8.91
N PHE A 15 -5.05 3.24 -8.69
CA PHE A 15 -5.11 4.48 -7.90
C PHE A 15 -6.14 5.49 -8.42
N ALA A 16 -6.19 5.74 -9.73
CA ALA A 16 -7.10 6.72 -10.31
C ALA A 16 -8.58 6.36 -10.11
N GLU A 17 -8.91 5.08 -10.13
CA GLU A 17 -10.26 4.59 -9.82
C GLU A 17 -10.56 4.67 -8.32
N LEU A 18 -9.58 4.30 -7.47
CA LEU A 18 -9.70 4.43 -6.03
C LEU A 18 -9.95 5.88 -5.61
N GLU A 19 -9.15 6.81 -6.13
CA GLU A 19 -9.25 8.25 -5.82
C GLU A 19 -10.68 8.76 -6.08
N LYS A 20 -11.27 8.42 -7.21
CA LYS A 20 -12.66 8.80 -7.53
C LYS A 20 -13.68 8.24 -6.54
N VAL A 21 -13.49 6.98 -6.11
CA VAL A 21 -14.37 6.36 -5.10
C VAL A 21 -14.23 7.04 -3.75
N MET A 22 -13.00 7.33 -3.33
CA MET A 22 -12.70 7.97 -2.07
C MET A 22 -13.20 9.42 -2.02
N ASP A 23 -13.04 10.17 -3.12
CA ASP A 23 -13.48 11.56 -3.22
C ASP A 23 -15.03 11.67 -3.26
N TYR A 24 -15.71 10.77 -3.97
CA TYR A 24 -17.18 10.69 -3.96
C TYR A 24 -17.74 10.41 -2.57
N SER A 25 -17.03 9.61 -1.78
CA SER A 25 -17.47 9.16 -0.46
C SER A 25 -16.95 10.05 0.68
N ASP A 26 -16.43 11.26 0.37
CA ASP A 26 -15.78 12.10 1.38
C ASP A 26 -16.74 12.55 2.49
N ASP A 27 -17.99 12.83 2.16
CA ASP A 27 -19.00 13.35 3.10
C ASP A 27 -19.84 12.26 3.80
N GLY A 28 -19.76 10.97 3.40
CA GLY A 28 -20.74 10.00 3.88
C GLY A 28 -20.31 8.52 3.93
N ASP A 29 -19.06 8.20 3.68
CA ASP A 29 -18.56 6.80 3.64
C ASP A 29 -19.38 5.86 2.70
N ASN A 30 -19.95 6.42 1.64
CA ASN A 30 -20.83 5.73 0.67
C ASN A 30 -20.06 4.95 -0.41
N PHE A 31 -18.98 4.28 -0.04
CA PHE A 31 -18.05 3.61 -0.96
C PHE A 31 -18.72 2.57 -1.87
N LEU A 32 -19.64 1.77 -1.34
CA LEU A 32 -20.30 0.73 -2.09
C LEU A 32 -21.32 1.31 -3.08
N GLU A 33 -21.99 2.41 -2.71
CA GLU A 33 -22.89 3.15 -3.57
C GLU A 33 -22.13 3.78 -4.74
N SER A 34 -20.99 4.44 -4.47
CA SER A 34 -20.13 5.06 -5.48
C SER A 34 -19.69 4.08 -6.56
N LEU A 35 -19.37 2.84 -6.16
CA LEU A 35 -19.03 1.77 -7.09
C LEU A 35 -20.21 1.37 -7.99
N GLY A 36 -21.44 1.35 -7.44
CA GLY A 36 -22.67 1.07 -8.18
C GLY A 36 -23.02 2.19 -9.16
N GLN A 37 -22.78 3.44 -8.80
CA GLN A 37 -23.05 4.63 -9.62
C GLN A 37 -22.00 4.92 -10.70
N ASN A 38 -21.03 4.01 -10.88
CA ASN A 38 -19.96 4.16 -11.89
C ASN A 38 -19.17 5.47 -11.79
N VAL A 39 -18.85 5.94 -10.60
CA VAL A 39 -18.00 7.15 -10.41
C VAL A 39 -16.63 7.02 -11.09
N THR A 40 -16.18 5.77 -11.33
CA THR A 40 -14.95 5.47 -12.05
C THR A 40 -15.01 5.79 -13.55
N GLY A 41 -16.20 6.04 -14.11
CA GLY A 41 -16.41 6.46 -15.51
C GLY A 41 -16.13 5.38 -16.55
N LYS A 42 -16.44 4.11 -16.26
CA LYS A 42 -16.28 3.02 -17.24
C LYS A 42 -17.43 3.05 -18.27
N LYS A 43 -17.09 2.78 -19.55
CA LYS A 43 -18.03 2.89 -20.67
C LYS A 43 -19.01 1.72 -20.80
N SER A 44 -18.72 0.56 -20.27
CA SER A 44 -19.54 -0.63 -20.37
C SER A 44 -19.94 -1.18 -19.00
N SER A 45 -21.12 -1.78 -18.89
CA SER A 45 -21.62 -2.42 -17.66
C SER A 45 -20.61 -3.48 -17.13
N SER A 46 -20.06 -4.31 -18.01
CA SER A 46 -19.02 -5.27 -17.64
C SER A 46 -17.73 -4.60 -17.12
N GLY A 47 -17.37 -3.43 -17.68
CA GLY A 47 -16.24 -2.63 -17.20
C GLY A 47 -16.50 -2.05 -15.81
N VAL A 48 -17.71 -1.57 -15.53
CA VAL A 48 -18.14 -1.09 -14.21
C VAL A 48 -18.04 -2.21 -13.20
N GLU A 49 -18.69 -3.34 -13.45
CA GLU A 49 -18.72 -4.48 -12.55
C GLU A 49 -17.31 -5.04 -12.24
N LYS A 50 -16.50 -5.27 -13.29
CA LYS A 50 -15.12 -5.75 -13.11
C LYS A 50 -14.29 -4.78 -12.30
N THR A 51 -14.39 -3.47 -12.56
CA THR A 51 -13.65 -2.44 -11.82
C THR A 51 -14.07 -2.42 -10.36
N ALA A 52 -15.38 -2.42 -10.08
CA ALA A 52 -15.91 -2.49 -8.72
C ALA A 52 -15.43 -3.74 -7.97
N ASN A 53 -15.46 -4.91 -8.62
CA ASN A 53 -15.02 -6.16 -8.02
C ASN A 53 -13.51 -6.16 -7.68
N TYR A 54 -12.64 -5.62 -8.56
CA TYR A 54 -11.21 -5.53 -8.27
C TYR A 54 -10.91 -4.53 -7.15
N LEU A 55 -11.56 -3.37 -7.14
CA LEU A 55 -11.42 -2.38 -6.06
C LEU A 55 -11.88 -2.95 -4.72
N LYS A 56 -13.06 -3.62 -4.67
CA LYS A 56 -13.54 -4.30 -3.45
C LYS A 56 -12.56 -5.36 -2.96
N ARG A 57 -11.99 -6.16 -3.86
CA ARG A 57 -11.02 -7.20 -3.49
C ARG A 57 -9.75 -6.62 -2.89
N LEU A 58 -9.28 -5.46 -3.36
CA LEU A 58 -8.03 -4.86 -2.90
C LEU A 58 -8.23 -3.96 -1.69
N TYR A 59 -9.29 -3.14 -1.66
CA TYR A 59 -9.48 -2.10 -0.63
C TYR A 59 -10.57 -2.42 0.39
N GLY A 60 -11.46 -3.36 0.10
CA GLY A 60 -12.52 -3.81 1.01
C GLY A 60 -13.67 -2.81 1.13
N PHE A 61 -13.39 -1.53 1.41
CA PHE A 61 -14.37 -0.46 1.68
C PHE A 61 -15.29 -0.75 2.85
N ASP A 62 -14.77 -1.35 3.90
CA ASP A 62 -15.51 -1.71 5.12
C ASP A 62 -14.98 -0.89 6.31
N MET A 63 -15.80 0.03 6.81
CA MET A 63 -15.49 0.88 7.96
C MET A 63 -15.44 0.11 9.30
N ASN A 64 -15.92 -1.14 9.35
CA ASN A 64 -15.73 -2.02 10.51
C ASN A 64 -14.33 -2.66 10.51
N TYR A 65 -13.63 -2.65 9.37
CA TYR A 65 -12.29 -3.18 9.27
C TYR A 65 -11.26 -2.12 9.69
N HIS A 66 -10.59 -2.33 10.80
CA HIS A 66 -9.70 -1.37 11.45
C HIS A 66 -8.66 -0.77 10.49
N GLN A 67 -8.07 -1.59 9.61
CA GLN A 67 -7.08 -1.13 8.65
C GLN A 67 -7.69 -0.17 7.61
N PHE A 68 -8.93 -0.43 7.14
CA PHE A 68 -9.61 0.47 6.22
C PHE A 68 -10.05 1.77 6.92
N LYS A 69 -10.52 1.68 8.15
CA LYS A 69 -10.85 2.85 8.98
C LYS A 69 -9.64 3.76 9.18
N ALA A 70 -8.48 3.16 9.49
CA ALA A 70 -7.20 3.88 9.56
C ALA A 70 -6.82 4.50 8.21
N PHE A 71 -6.92 3.74 7.10
CA PHE A 71 -6.66 4.25 5.76
C PHE A 71 -7.54 5.46 5.42
N ARG A 72 -8.84 5.38 5.69
CA ARG A 72 -9.80 6.47 5.47
C ARG A 72 -9.43 7.73 6.27
N TYR A 73 -9.02 7.57 7.54
CA TYR A 73 -8.56 8.69 8.36
C TYR A 73 -7.36 9.40 7.74
N PHE A 74 -6.30 8.66 7.40
CA PHE A 74 -5.10 9.25 6.80
C PHE A 74 -5.38 9.89 5.43
N TRP A 75 -6.27 9.28 4.63
CA TRP A 75 -6.67 9.81 3.32
C TRP A 75 -7.23 11.23 3.41
N LYS A 76 -8.11 11.50 4.38
CA LYS A 76 -8.75 12.82 4.57
C LYS A 76 -7.76 13.96 4.82
N PHE A 77 -6.63 13.67 5.44
CA PHE A 77 -5.64 14.67 5.83
C PHE A 77 -4.39 14.68 4.95
N SER A 78 -4.45 14.05 3.78
CA SER A 78 -3.30 13.87 2.88
C SER A 78 -3.50 14.58 1.56
N ASP A 79 -2.39 15.09 1.02
CA ASP A 79 -2.36 15.63 -0.33
C ASP A 79 -2.33 14.51 -1.39
N SER A 80 -2.36 14.90 -2.68
CA SER A 80 -2.41 13.95 -3.79
C SER A 80 -1.19 13.01 -3.86
N GLN A 81 -0.01 13.46 -3.44
CA GLN A 81 1.19 12.63 -3.45
C GLN A 81 1.16 11.60 -2.31
N ASP A 82 0.79 12.05 -1.12
CA ASP A 82 0.62 11.18 0.04
C ASP A 82 -0.48 10.14 -0.19
N LYS A 83 -1.60 10.52 -0.80
CA LYS A 83 -2.70 9.61 -1.14
C LYS A 83 -2.24 8.42 -1.99
N LYS A 84 -1.32 8.62 -2.96
CA LYS A 84 -0.73 7.53 -3.76
C LYS A 84 0.08 6.56 -2.90
N LEU A 85 0.88 7.10 -1.98
CA LEU A 85 1.69 6.31 -1.06
C LEU A 85 0.84 5.57 -0.03
N LEU A 86 -0.22 6.21 0.49
CA LEU A 86 -1.19 5.57 1.39
C LEU A 86 -1.92 4.42 0.70
N ALA A 87 -2.42 4.64 -0.53
CA ALA A 87 -3.09 3.62 -1.33
C ALA A 87 -2.16 2.43 -1.60
N PHE A 88 -0.91 2.70 -1.94
CA PHE A 88 0.11 1.67 -2.15
C PHE A 88 0.41 0.90 -0.87
N THR A 89 0.64 1.60 0.24
CA THR A 89 0.89 0.99 1.56
C THR A 89 -0.29 0.14 2.02
N TYR A 90 -1.52 0.56 1.73
CA TYR A 90 -2.70 -0.26 1.99
C TYR A 90 -2.73 -1.50 1.07
N ALA A 91 -2.59 -1.31 -0.24
CA ALA A 91 -2.67 -2.36 -1.24
C ALA A 91 -1.64 -3.47 -1.00
N ILE A 92 -0.40 -3.12 -0.66
CA ILE A 92 0.70 -4.08 -0.45
C ILE A 92 0.45 -5.00 0.76
N ASN A 93 -0.41 -4.58 1.69
CA ASN A 93 -0.82 -5.42 2.82
C ASN A 93 -1.95 -6.40 2.47
N HIS A 94 -2.57 -6.25 1.29
CA HIS A 94 -3.73 -7.02 0.86
C HIS A 94 -3.52 -7.76 -0.46
N ASP A 95 -2.31 -7.68 -1.05
CA ASP A 95 -1.97 -8.34 -2.31
C ASP A 95 -0.60 -9.03 -2.19
N ASP A 96 -0.62 -10.36 -2.22
CA ASP A 96 0.56 -11.19 -1.97
C ASP A 96 1.68 -10.93 -3.00
N LEU A 97 1.33 -10.83 -4.30
CA LEU A 97 2.33 -10.59 -5.34
C LEU A 97 2.97 -9.21 -5.21
N LEU A 98 2.18 -8.21 -4.83
CA LEU A 98 2.72 -6.87 -4.60
C LEU A 98 3.67 -6.88 -3.39
N ALA A 99 3.32 -7.59 -2.32
CA ALA A 99 4.17 -7.74 -1.13
C ALA A 99 5.49 -8.47 -1.45
N GLU A 100 5.44 -9.57 -2.19
CA GLU A 100 6.61 -10.33 -2.60
C GLU A 100 7.57 -9.51 -3.48
N SER A 101 7.04 -8.55 -4.23
CA SER A 101 7.83 -7.69 -5.13
C SER A 101 8.71 -6.64 -4.42
N ILE A 102 8.55 -6.41 -3.12
CA ILE A 102 9.35 -5.45 -2.33
C ILE A 102 10.85 -5.70 -2.54
N GLN A 103 11.29 -6.96 -2.57
CA GLN A 103 12.68 -7.32 -2.74
C GLN A 103 13.31 -6.74 -4.02
N VAL A 104 12.54 -6.57 -5.11
CA VAL A 104 13.04 -5.95 -6.34
C VAL A 104 13.45 -4.51 -6.09
N LEU A 105 12.60 -3.73 -5.41
CA LEU A 105 12.85 -2.31 -5.15
C LEU A 105 13.93 -2.08 -4.08
N GLN A 106 14.15 -3.07 -3.22
CA GLN A 106 15.23 -3.02 -2.21
C GLN A 106 16.61 -3.35 -2.81
N THR A 107 16.68 -4.11 -3.91
CA THR A 107 17.94 -4.50 -4.55
C THR A 107 18.40 -3.55 -5.65
N VAL A 108 17.45 -2.90 -6.37
CA VAL A 108 17.78 -1.94 -7.43
C VAL A 108 18.07 -0.57 -6.83
N LYS A 109 19.25 -0.01 -7.11
CA LYS A 109 19.65 1.30 -6.58
C LYS A 109 18.87 2.44 -7.25
N GLN A 110 18.74 3.55 -6.52
CA GLN A 110 18.11 4.76 -7.06
C GLN A 110 18.87 5.24 -8.31
N GLY A 111 18.11 5.58 -9.36
CA GLY A 111 18.64 5.98 -10.66
C GLY A 111 18.91 4.83 -11.63
N GLU A 112 18.96 3.59 -11.17
CA GLU A 112 19.13 2.41 -12.02
C GLU A 112 17.82 1.99 -12.69
N LYS A 113 17.95 1.20 -13.78
CA LYS A 113 16.81 0.63 -14.49
C LYS A 113 16.20 -0.53 -13.72
N VAL A 114 14.90 -0.52 -13.55
CA VAL A 114 14.12 -1.64 -13.00
C VAL A 114 13.61 -2.49 -14.16
N GLU A 115 14.24 -3.64 -14.37
CA GLU A 115 13.84 -4.57 -15.42
C GLU A 115 12.56 -5.33 -15.03
N ILE A 116 11.64 -5.51 -15.98
CA ILE A 116 10.41 -6.30 -15.74
C ILE A 116 10.73 -7.74 -15.38
N ALA A 117 11.80 -8.29 -15.96
CA ALA A 117 12.27 -9.64 -15.67
C ALA A 117 12.52 -9.89 -14.17
N LEU A 118 12.97 -8.89 -13.41
CA LEU A 118 13.17 -9.03 -11.96
C LEU A 118 11.85 -9.36 -11.22
N PHE A 119 10.74 -8.79 -11.67
CA PHE A 119 9.43 -9.13 -11.12
C PHE A 119 8.96 -10.52 -11.59
N GLU A 120 9.27 -10.91 -12.85
CA GLU A 120 8.98 -12.25 -13.34
C GLU A 120 9.74 -13.31 -12.54
N ASP A 121 11.01 -13.06 -12.20
CA ASP A 121 11.85 -13.95 -11.40
C ASP A 121 11.29 -14.10 -9.98
N VAL A 122 10.81 -13.02 -9.39
CA VAL A 122 10.16 -13.05 -8.05
C VAL A 122 8.89 -13.91 -8.10
N ILE A 123 8.04 -13.72 -9.13
CA ILE A 123 6.82 -14.52 -9.27
C ILE A 123 7.18 -16.02 -9.42
N GLU A 124 8.17 -16.34 -10.25
CA GLU A 124 8.60 -17.74 -10.44
C GLU A 124 9.21 -18.34 -9.17
N LYS A 125 9.96 -17.55 -8.41
CA LYS A 125 10.57 -17.98 -7.15
C LYS A 125 9.53 -18.40 -6.11
N TYR A 126 8.45 -17.62 -5.94
CA TYR A 126 7.43 -17.89 -4.93
C TYR A 126 6.30 -18.79 -5.44
N HIS A 127 6.09 -18.81 -6.75
CA HIS A 127 5.01 -19.54 -7.42
C HIS A 127 5.52 -20.38 -8.61
N PRO A 128 6.44 -21.31 -8.36
CA PRO A 128 7.14 -22.04 -9.43
C PRO A 128 6.15 -22.83 -10.29
N ASN A 129 6.26 -22.66 -11.62
CA ASN A 129 5.45 -23.34 -12.63
C ASN A 129 3.91 -23.11 -12.52
N GLN A 130 3.45 -22.11 -11.75
CA GLN A 130 1.99 -21.85 -11.61
C GLN A 130 1.43 -21.03 -12.78
N TYR A 131 2.24 -20.26 -13.46
CA TYR A 131 1.81 -19.33 -14.50
C TYR A 131 2.57 -19.53 -15.81
N SER A 132 1.86 -19.42 -16.94
CA SER A 132 2.52 -19.40 -18.25
C SER A 132 3.45 -18.17 -18.36
N VAL A 133 4.45 -18.23 -19.24
CA VAL A 133 5.38 -17.12 -19.50
C VAL A 133 4.64 -15.82 -19.79
N ASN A 134 3.60 -15.85 -20.65
CA ASN A 134 2.82 -14.67 -21.00
C ASN A 134 2.02 -14.11 -19.80
N THR A 135 1.43 -14.99 -18.98
CA THR A 135 0.72 -14.58 -17.77
C THR A 135 1.67 -13.93 -16.79
N ARG A 136 2.82 -14.57 -16.51
CA ARG A 136 3.84 -14.05 -15.59
C ARG A 136 4.35 -12.68 -16.02
N LYS A 137 4.64 -12.49 -17.32
CA LYS A 137 5.03 -11.19 -17.88
C LYS A 137 3.95 -10.11 -17.66
N SER A 138 2.67 -10.44 -17.91
CA SER A 138 1.56 -9.50 -17.67
C SER A 138 1.43 -9.14 -16.20
N MET A 139 1.59 -10.11 -15.30
CA MET A 139 1.58 -9.89 -13.84
C MET A 139 2.74 -8.97 -13.42
N ALA A 140 3.96 -9.23 -13.89
CA ALA A 140 5.15 -8.42 -13.64
C ALA A 140 4.95 -6.96 -14.09
N GLN A 141 4.34 -6.74 -15.25
CA GLN A 141 3.99 -5.41 -15.75
C GLN A 141 2.96 -4.69 -14.85
N ASN A 142 1.93 -5.41 -14.37
CA ASN A 142 0.94 -4.85 -13.46
C ASN A 142 1.57 -4.45 -12.13
N ILE A 143 2.44 -5.28 -11.56
CA ILE A 143 3.19 -5.01 -10.34
C ILE A 143 4.07 -3.76 -10.53
N ALA A 144 4.91 -3.74 -11.57
CA ALA A 144 5.77 -2.60 -11.88
C ALA A 144 4.96 -1.31 -12.08
N SER A 145 3.77 -1.40 -12.69
CA SER A 145 2.86 -0.27 -12.85
C SER A 145 2.30 0.25 -11.51
N SER A 146 2.06 -0.63 -10.53
CA SER A 146 1.64 -0.23 -9.19
C SER A 146 2.76 0.51 -8.43
N TRP A 147 3.99 0.03 -8.50
CA TRP A 147 5.16 0.73 -8.00
C TRP A 147 5.38 2.08 -8.67
N LYS A 148 5.07 2.18 -9.97
CA LYS A 148 5.11 3.44 -10.72
C LYS A 148 4.03 4.42 -10.28
N GLN A 149 2.80 3.96 -10.05
CA GLN A 149 1.72 4.80 -9.54
C GLN A 149 2.05 5.37 -8.16
N ALA A 150 2.78 4.63 -7.33
CA ALA A 150 3.27 5.07 -6.02
C ALA A 150 4.52 5.98 -6.08
N GLY A 151 5.14 6.15 -7.26
CA GLY A 151 6.30 7.02 -7.44
C GLY A 151 7.67 6.36 -7.20
N PHE A 152 7.72 5.05 -6.94
CA PHE A 152 8.99 4.32 -6.76
C PHE A 152 9.67 3.97 -8.09
N ILE A 153 8.94 4.03 -9.18
CA ILE A 153 9.46 3.84 -10.55
C ILE A 153 8.95 5.00 -11.40
N GLU A 154 9.83 5.56 -12.23
CA GLU A 154 9.52 6.65 -13.17
C GLU A 154 9.85 6.24 -14.61
N GLY A 155 9.18 6.93 -15.57
CA GLY A 155 9.44 6.82 -17.01
C GLY A 155 8.41 5.99 -17.77
N LYS A 156 8.21 6.35 -19.06
CA LYS A 156 7.25 5.67 -19.95
C LYS A 156 7.84 4.41 -20.58
N VAL A 157 9.09 4.48 -21.05
CA VAL A 157 9.79 3.39 -21.76
C VAL A 157 10.83 2.74 -20.87
N LYS A 158 11.64 3.55 -20.18
CA LYS A 158 12.65 3.07 -19.24
C LYS A 158 12.08 3.21 -17.82
N ASN A 159 11.94 2.12 -17.13
CA ASN A 159 11.57 2.11 -15.71
C ASN A 159 12.80 2.46 -14.88
N ILE A 160 12.87 3.64 -14.32
CA ILE A 160 13.99 4.10 -13.49
C ILE A 160 13.56 4.08 -12.03
N ARG A 161 14.38 3.49 -11.16
CA ARG A 161 14.16 3.45 -9.72
C ARG A 161 14.24 4.85 -9.13
N ARG A 162 13.18 5.27 -8.44
CA ARG A 162 13.08 6.53 -7.70
C ARG A 162 12.72 6.27 -6.25
N GLN A 163 13.11 7.16 -5.37
CA GLN A 163 12.63 7.18 -3.99
C GLN A 163 11.69 8.37 -3.85
N PRO A 164 10.37 8.16 -3.71
CA PRO A 164 9.45 9.24 -3.42
C PRO A 164 9.76 9.82 -2.05
N GLU A 165 9.41 11.07 -1.84
CA GLU A 165 9.47 11.69 -0.52
C GLU A 165 8.43 11.03 0.38
N ILE A 166 8.90 10.49 1.49
CA ILE A 166 8.06 9.86 2.52
C ILE A 166 8.07 10.78 3.74
N ASN A 167 6.93 11.37 4.04
CA ASN A 167 6.78 12.21 5.21
C ASN A 167 6.29 11.40 6.43
N PHE A 168 6.20 12.07 7.58
CA PHE A 168 5.78 11.47 8.85
C PHE A 168 4.38 10.83 8.78
N ARG A 169 3.45 11.38 7.97
CA ARG A 169 2.07 10.89 7.88
C ARG A 169 2.00 9.54 7.17
N VAL A 170 2.67 9.41 6.04
CA VAL A 170 2.77 8.15 5.30
C VAL A 170 3.51 7.09 6.13
N ALA A 171 4.62 7.48 6.76
CA ALA A 171 5.38 6.56 7.62
C ALA A 171 4.54 6.11 8.83
N CYS A 172 3.85 7.03 9.52
CA CYS A 172 2.97 6.72 10.63
C CYS A 172 1.86 5.74 10.23
N PHE A 173 1.26 5.93 9.05
CA PHE A 173 0.28 4.99 8.50
C PHE A 173 0.89 3.60 8.30
N ALA A 174 2.10 3.51 7.72
CA ALA A 174 2.77 2.22 7.54
C ALA A 174 3.06 1.52 8.88
N PHE A 175 3.48 2.27 9.92
CA PHE A 175 3.69 1.73 11.28
C PHE A 175 2.37 1.28 11.90
N LEU A 176 1.29 2.06 11.73
CA LEU A 176 -0.03 1.68 12.22
C LEU A 176 -0.56 0.40 11.54
N MET A 177 -0.35 0.25 10.22
CA MET A 177 -0.72 -0.96 9.49
C MET A 177 0.00 -2.20 10.05
N ALA A 178 1.29 -2.08 10.38
CA ALA A 178 2.05 -3.13 11.04
C ALA A 178 1.49 -3.44 12.44
N TYR A 179 1.24 -2.40 13.22
CA TYR A 179 0.69 -2.51 14.57
C TYR A 179 -0.70 -3.20 14.59
N LEU A 180 -1.58 -2.84 13.65
CA LEU A 180 -2.92 -3.44 13.48
C LEU A 180 -2.85 -4.91 13.02
N LYS A 181 -1.72 -5.36 12.45
CA LYS A 181 -1.45 -6.78 12.14
C LYS A 181 -0.88 -7.56 13.32
N GLY A 182 -0.53 -6.89 14.42
CA GLY A 182 0.01 -7.51 15.62
C GLY A 182 1.51 -7.33 15.82
N ASP A 183 2.22 -6.67 14.89
CA ASP A 183 3.64 -6.37 15.06
C ASP A 183 3.86 -5.36 16.20
N ARG A 184 4.91 -5.57 17.00
CA ARG A 184 5.25 -4.73 18.16
C ARG A 184 6.75 -4.50 18.21
N GLY A 185 7.16 -3.39 18.84
CA GLY A 185 8.60 -3.07 19.05
C GLY A 185 9.36 -3.05 17.73
N ASP A 186 10.54 -3.66 17.71
CA ASP A 186 11.41 -3.70 16.54
C ASP A 186 10.88 -4.57 15.38
N TYR A 187 9.88 -5.44 15.61
CA TYR A 187 9.25 -6.20 14.54
C TYR A 187 8.52 -5.30 13.54
N ILE A 188 8.08 -4.09 13.96
CA ILE A 188 7.43 -3.11 13.09
C ILE A 188 8.34 -2.72 11.91
N TRP A 189 9.65 -2.56 12.12
CA TRP A 189 10.60 -2.21 11.06
C TRP A 189 10.68 -3.27 9.96
N ASN A 190 10.38 -4.51 10.30
CA ASN A 190 10.43 -5.66 9.39
C ASN A 190 9.08 -6.00 8.73
N SER A 191 8.02 -5.28 9.08
CA SER A 191 6.69 -5.50 8.49
C SER A 191 6.63 -5.16 6.99
N THR A 192 5.68 -5.77 6.28
CA THR A 192 5.46 -5.54 4.85
C THR A 192 5.20 -4.06 4.54
N SER A 193 4.34 -3.40 5.32
CA SER A 193 3.99 -1.98 5.13
C SER A 193 5.20 -1.06 5.25
N VAL A 194 6.09 -1.34 6.20
CA VAL A 194 7.27 -0.50 6.47
C VAL A 194 8.39 -0.78 5.46
N LYS A 195 8.66 -2.06 5.15
CA LYS A 195 9.62 -2.44 4.11
C LYS A 195 9.26 -1.86 2.73
N ALA A 196 7.96 -1.71 2.44
CA ALA A 196 7.47 -1.12 1.20
C ALA A 196 7.86 0.35 1.02
N LEU A 197 8.18 1.07 2.10
CA LEU A 197 8.66 2.45 2.03
C LEU A 197 10.09 2.54 1.45
N CYS A 198 10.82 1.43 1.39
CA CYS A 198 12.21 1.35 0.89
C CYS A 198 13.15 2.37 1.54
N LEU A 199 12.99 2.61 2.84
CA LEU A 199 13.81 3.51 3.65
C LEU A 199 14.76 2.72 4.56
N TYR A 200 15.89 3.33 4.89
CA TYR A 200 16.77 2.82 5.95
C TYR A 200 16.13 3.02 7.33
N GLU A 201 16.47 2.15 8.26
CA GLU A 201 15.89 2.18 9.62
C GLU A 201 16.13 3.52 10.33
N SER A 202 17.30 4.15 10.15
CA SER A 202 17.59 5.47 10.72
C SER A 202 16.54 6.50 10.29
N LYS A 203 16.16 6.51 8.99
CA LYS A 203 15.12 7.41 8.47
C LYS A 203 13.74 7.07 8.99
N LEU A 204 13.42 5.78 9.13
CA LEU A 204 12.15 5.34 9.74
C LEU A 204 12.04 5.82 11.20
N ARG A 205 13.12 5.73 11.98
CA ARG A 205 13.18 6.23 13.37
C ARG A 205 13.00 7.75 13.45
N GLU A 206 13.62 8.54 12.55
CA GLU A 206 13.39 9.98 12.45
C GLU A 206 11.90 10.30 12.21
N LEU A 207 11.27 9.59 11.27
CA LEU A 207 9.85 9.76 10.95
C LEU A 207 8.94 9.34 12.10
N ALA A 208 9.32 8.33 12.88
CA ALA A 208 8.61 7.94 14.09
C ALA A 208 8.68 9.03 15.17
N VAL A 209 9.85 9.66 15.37
CA VAL A 209 10.00 10.82 16.27
C VAL A 209 9.14 11.99 15.80
N GLU A 210 9.14 12.28 14.49
CA GLU A 210 8.32 13.34 13.93
C GLU A 210 6.82 13.08 14.10
N SER A 211 6.40 11.84 13.88
CA SER A 211 5.00 11.40 14.09
C SER A 211 4.58 11.55 15.57
N THR A 212 5.50 11.29 16.50
CA THR A 212 5.26 11.47 17.94
C THR A 212 5.08 12.94 18.29
N LYS A 213 5.88 13.83 17.74
CA LYS A 213 5.74 15.29 17.93
C LYS A 213 4.39 15.83 17.41
N ARG A 214 3.73 15.10 16.52
CA ARG A 214 2.41 15.42 15.94
C ARG A 214 1.25 14.69 16.61
N ASP A 215 1.50 14.00 17.73
CA ASP A 215 0.50 13.23 18.50
C ASP A 215 -0.21 12.14 17.66
N LEU A 216 0.48 11.59 16.64
CA LEU A 216 -0.04 10.50 15.83
C LEU A 216 0.35 9.11 16.36
N MET A 217 1.42 9.02 17.15
CA MET A 217 1.89 7.80 17.80
C MET A 217 2.73 8.13 19.03
N GLN A 218 3.02 7.11 19.84
CA GLN A 218 4.02 7.16 20.90
C GLN A 218 5.20 6.31 20.46
N TYR A 219 6.38 6.90 20.36
CA TYR A 219 7.62 6.21 20.04
C TYR A 219 8.67 6.49 21.10
N GLN A 220 9.25 5.44 21.65
CA GLN A 220 10.35 5.49 22.61
C GLN A 220 11.43 4.50 22.17
N TYR A 221 12.67 4.92 22.30
CA TYR A 221 13.83 4.08 22.05
C TYR A 221 14.85 4.26 23.15
N ALA A 222 15.19 3.18 23.85
CA ALA A 222 16.17 3.17 24.92
C ALA A 222 17.15 2.02 24.70
N GLY A 223 18.33 2.33 24.19
CA GLY A 223 19.38 1.35 23.90
C GLY A 223 18.97 0.35 22.83
N SER A 224 18.49 -0.82 23.22
CA SER A 224 18.06 -1.89 22.33
C SER A 224 16.54 -2.13 22.32
N VAL A 225 15.76 -1.34 23.08
CA VAL A 225 14.32 -1.54 23.22
C VAL A 225 13.56 -0.45 22.49
N THR A 226 12.72 -0.85 21.56
CA THR A 226 11.77 0.02 20.86
C THR A 226 10.36 -0.20 21.41
N ALA A 227 9.69 0.88 21.81
CA ALA A 227 8.27 0.87 22.16
C ALA A 227 7.49 1.77 21.19
N ILE A 228 6.44 1.21 20.60
CA ILE A 228 5.53 1.91 19.68
C ILE A 228 4.10 1.64 20.11
N ALA A 229 3.31 2.72 20.29
CA ALA A 229 1.89 2.64 20.59
C ALA A 229 1.12 3.73 19.82
N PHE A 230 -0.20 3.56 19.68
CA PHE A 230 -1.08 4.45 18.94
C PHE A 230 -2.33 4.83 19.73
N ASN A 231 -2.27 4.85 21.08
CA ASN A 231 -3.44 4.99 21.95
C ASN A 231 -4.30 6.21 21.57
N ASN A 232 -3.70 7.40 21.42
CA ASN A 232 -4.42 8.62 21.08
C ASN A 232 -5.04 8.54 19.68
N LEU A 233 -4.31 8.02 18.71
CA LEU A 233 -4.78 7.87 17.33
C LEU A 233 -5.91 6.85 17.24
N LEU A 234 -5.76 5.69 17.88
CA LEU A 234 -6.79 4.64 17.89
C LEU A 234 -8.09 5.16 18.50
N ASN A 235 -8.02 5.95 19.58
CA ASN A 235 -9.19 6.61 20.16
C ASN A 235 -9.83 7.61 19.18
N LYS A 236 -9.02 8.44 18.49
CA LYS A 236 -9.51 9.42 17.50
C LYS A 236 -10.23 8.76 16.33
N ILE A 237 -9.80 7.58 15.92
CA ILE A 237 -10.40 6.82 14.83
C ILE A 237 -11.36 5.73 15.33
N GLU A 238 -11.71 5.75 16.59
CA GLU A 238 -12.67 4.83 17.24
C GLU A 238 -12.34 3.34 16.98
N ILE A 239 -11.10 2.98 17.07
CA ILE A 239 -10.63 1.60 17.07
C ILE A 239 -10.37 1.22 18.52
N ASN A 240 -11.16 0.30 19.06
CA ASN A 240 -10.95 -0.23 20.41
C ASN A 240 -9.59 -0.95 20.47
N ALA A 241 -8.94 -0.86 21.65
CA ALA A 241 -7.62 -1.44 21.88
C ALA A 241 -7.58 -2.92 21.46
N ILE A 242 -6.56 -3.27 20.68
CA ILE A 242 -6.28 -4.60 20.15
C ILE A 242 -5.29 -5.30 21.08
#